data_85a4bcb033db25141f335c54d77b5fcc
#
_entry.id   85a4bcb033db25141f335c54d77b5fcc
#
_cell.length_a   1.000
_cell.length_b   1.000
_cell.length_c   1.000
_cell.angle_alpha   90.00
_cell.angle_beta   90.00
_cell.angle_gamma   90.00
#
_symmetry.space_group_name_H-M   'P 1'
#
loop_
_entity.id
_entity.type
_entity.pdbx_description
1 polymer ?
#
loop_
_entity_poly.entity_id
_entity_poly.type
_entity_poly.pdbx_seq_one_letter_code
_entity_poly.pdbx_strand_id
1 'polypeptide(L)'
;MTPREKCGARDVALDALMQVDKANAWSDEALRRLIAQNRLDSRDAAFATRLCYGVMQNRMLLDYYIGCWCAQKPERLEPVIRGILRIGGYQILFMDKVPHRAAVNEAVEMTRRRGRPKAAGMVNAVLRRFVEHWMNMPDLPKGSTADYLSLRYSHPKWLVLRLLDLVGPDETQAFLRLDNDTVPTCIQVNPLRTTAEAVSYTHLT
;
A
#
# COMPACT_ATOMS: atom_id res chain seq x y z
N MET A 1 -23.10 19.40 17.68
CA MET A 1 -21.96 18.91 16.88
C MET A 1 -21.25 17.85 17.69
N THR A 2 -21.45 16.57 17.34
CA THR A 2 -20.71 15.45 17.93
C THR A 2 -19.22 15.65 17.67
N PRO A 3 -18.33 15.43 18.65
CA PRO A 3 -16.89 15.50 18.43
C PRO A 3 -16.55 14.53 17.29
N ARG A 4 -15.89 15.01 16.22
CA ARG A 4 -15.30 14.12 15.21
C ARG A 4 -14.38 13.18 15.95
N GLU A 5 -14.71 11.90 16.00
CA GLU A 5 -13.76 10.87 16.46
C GLU A 5 -12.43 11.10 15.76
N LYS A 6 -11.35 11.09 16.55
CA LYS A 6 -10.00 11.34 16.04
C LYS A 6 -9.69 10.30 14.97
N CYS A 7 -9.58 10.71 13.71
CA CYS A 7 -9.23 9.84 12.60
C CYS A 7 -7.84 9.23 12.84
N GLY A 8 -7.77 7.92 12.98
CA GLY A 8 -6.49 7.24 13.18
C GLY A 8 -5.67 7.15 11.89
N ALA A 9 -4.41 6.73 12.02
CA ALA A 9 -3.48 6.61 10.89
C ALA A 9 -4.04 5.76 9.72
N ARG A 10 -4.78 4.68 10.02
CA ARG A 10 -5.41 3.83 9.00
C ARG A 10 -6.54 4.53 8.26
N ASP A 11 -7.32 5.34 8.96
CA ASP A 11 -8.39 6.14 8.34
C ASP A 11 -7.82 7.22 7.42
N VAL A 12 -6.73 7.86 7.83
CA VAL A 12 -5.99 8.83 7.01
C VAL A 12 -5.41 8.16 5.76
N ALA A 13 -4.80 6.99 5.90
CA ALA A 13 -4.30 6.24 4.75
C ALA A 13 -5.44 5.84 3.78
N LEU A 14 -6.59 5.41 4.31
CA LEU A 14 -7.76 5.09 3.48
C LEU A 14 -8.26 6.32 2.71
N ASP A 15 -8.38 7.47 3.37
CA ASP A 15 -8.85 8.70 2.74
C ASP A 15 -7.88 9.19 1.65
N ALA A 16 -6.57 9.04 1.88
CA ALA A 16 -5.55 9.33 0.87
C ALA A 16 -5.68 8.41 -0.35
N LEU A 17 -5.77 7.10 -0.14
CA LEU A 17 -5.97 6.12 -1.22
C LEU A 17 -7.24 6.38 -2.02
N MET A 18 -8.33 6.75 -1.35
CA MET A 18 -9.58 7.10 -2.03
C MET A 18 -9.47 8.38 -2.87
N GLN A 19 -8.68 9.37 -2.44
CA GLN A 19 -8.43 10.58 -3.24
C GLN A 19 -7.58 10.27 -4.48
N VAL A 20 -6.55 9.44 -4.34
CA VAL A 20 -5.72 8.98 -5.46
C VAL A 20 -6.57 8.22 -6.50
N ASP A 21 -7.40 7.29 -6.05
CA ASP A 21 -8.26 6.50 -6.94
C ASP A 21 -9.32 7.37 -7.70
N LYS A 22 -9.77 8.49 -7.10
CA LYS A 22 -10.81 9.35 -7.71
C LYS A 22 -10.27 10.43 -8.65
N ALA A 23 -9.17 11.04 -8.28
CA ALA A 23 -8.74 12.31 -8.88
C ALA A 23 -7.40 12.20 -9.65
N ASN A 24 -6.79 11.01 -9.80
CA ASN A 24 -5.38 10.88 -10.16
C ASN A 24 -4.50 11.88 -9.38
N ALA A 25 -4.91 12.20 -8.14
CA ALA A 25 -4.22 13.15 -7.30
C ALA A 25 -2.83 12.62 -6.95
N TRP A 26 -1.86 13.53 -6.83
CA TRP A 26 -0.54 13.18 -6.33
C TRP A 26 -0.66 12.66 -4.90
N SER A 27 -0.27 11.42 -4.70
CA SER A 27 -0.41 10.71 -3.42
C SER A 27 0.26 11.44 -2.26
N ASP A 28 1.42 12.05 -2.51
CA ASP A 28 2.22 12.75 -1.50
C ASP A 28 1.49 13.99 -0.97
N GLU A 29 0.97 14.85 -1.84
CA GLU A 29 0.25 16.06 -1.44
C GLU A 29 -1.05 15.73 -0.69
N ALA A 30 -1.83 14.78 -1.19
CA ALA A 30 -3.06 14.36 -0.56
C ALA A 30 -2.81 13.79 0.85
N LEU A 31 -1.80 12.93 0.98
CA LEU A 31 -1.42 12.31 2.24
C LEU A 31 -0.90 13.33 3.26
N ARG A 32 0.04 14.21 2.88
CA ARG A 32 0.58 15.27 3.76
C ARG A 32 -0.52 16.19 4.28
N ARG A 33 -1.44 16.60 3.40
CA ARG A 33 -2.59 17.43 3.78
C ARG A 33 -3.47 16.70 4.80
N LEU A 34 -3.79 15.43 4.59
CA LEU A 34 -4.63 14.65 5.51
C LEU A 34 -3.95 14.41 6.85
N ILE A 35 -2.64 14.14 6.88
CA ILE A 35 -1.85 14.02 8.10
C ILE A 35 -1.93 15.30 8.91
N ALA A 36 -1.69 16.46 8.28
CA ALA A 36 -1.74 17.77 8.93
C ALA A 36 -3.15 18.11 9.45
N GLN A 37 -4.19 17.87 8.63
CA GLN A 37 -5.60 18.13 9.00
C GLN A 37 -6.05 17.31 10.20
N ASN A 38 -5.59 16.05 10.31
CA ASN A 38 -5.95 15.15 11.42
C ASN A 38 -4.98 15.25 12.59
N ARG A 39 -3.94 16.09 12.51
CA ARG A 39 -2.94 16.29 13.56
C ARG A 39 -2.36 14.99 14.08
N LEU A 40 -1.96 14.11 13.15
CA LEU A 40 -1.30 12.86 13.52
C LEU A 40 0.08 13.19 14.12
N ASP A 41 0.46 12.45 15.16
CA ASP A 41 1.83 12.51 15.66
C ASP A 41 2.81 11.88 14.67
N SER A 42 4.11 11.99 14.92
CA SER A 42 5.16 11.50 14.02
C SER A 42 5.07 10.00 13.75
N ARG A 43 4.70 9.21 14.76
CA ARG A 43 4.57 7.75 14.65
C ARG A 43 3.36 7.37 13.80
N ASP A 44 2.21 7.96 14.07
CA ASP A 44 0.98 7.72 13.32
C ASP A 44 1.08 8.26 11.88
N ALA A 45 1.77 9.39 11.68
CA ALA A 45 2.06 9.93 10.36
C ALA A 45 2.94 8.99 9.53
N ALA A 46 4.02 8.46 10.12
CA ALA A 46 4.88 7.48 9.48
C ALA A 46 4.13 6.17 9.15
N PHE A 47 3.25 5.73 10.07
CA PHE A 47 2.43 4.54 9.86
C PHE A 47 1.41 4.74 8.72
N ALA A 48 0.70 5.88 8.69
CA ALA A 48 -0.23 6.22 7.61
C ALA A 48 0.49 6.30 6.26
N THR A 49 1.68 6.89 6.24
CA THR A 49 2.54 6.99 5.06
C THR A 49 2.93 5.61 4.54
N ARG A 50 3.42 4.73 5.42
CA ARG A 50 3.78 3.37 5.05
C ARG A 50 2.59 2.57 4.50
N LEU A 51 1.40 2.71 5.11
CA LEU A 51 0.19 2.06 4.63
C LEU A 51 -0.21 2.56 3.23
N CYS A 52 -0.22 3.88 3.03
CA CYS A 52 -0.63 4.47 1.77
C CYS A 52 0.28 4.04 0.61
N TYR A 53 1.59 4.26 0.74
CA TYR A 53 2.55 3.89 -0.32
C TYR A 53 2.66 2.39 -0.50
N GLY A 54 2.69 1.61 0.59
CA GLY A 54 2.78 0.17 0.50
C GLY A 54 1.57 -0.48 -0.20
N VAL A 55 0.37 0.03 0.05
CA VAL A 55 -0.83 -0.39 -0.67
C VAL A 55 -0.74 0.00 -2.15
N MET A 56 -0.25 1.19 -2.48
CA MET A 56 -0.10 1.63 -3.87
C MET A 56 0.92 0.77 -4.64
N GLN A 57 2.09 0.53 -4.05
CA GLN A 57 3.15 -0.31 -4.61
C GLN A 57 2.73 -1.76 -4.82
N ASN A 58 1.78 -2.27 -4.03
CA ASN A 58 1.35 -3.66 -4.09
C ASN A 58 -0.11 -3.81 -4.55
N ARG A 59 -0.69 -2.77 -5.17
CA ARG A 59 -2.12 -2.69 -5.46
C ARG A 59 -2.65 -3.85 -6.30
N MET A 60 -1.95 -4.20 -7.37
CA MET A 60 -2.40 -5.27 -8.28
C MET A 60 -2.31 -6.64 -7.61
N LEU A 61 -1.26 -6.88 -6.85
CA LEU A 61 -1.08 -8.12 -6.10
C LEU A 61 -2.13 -8.28 -5.01
N LEU A 62 -2.41 -7.20 -4.25
CA LEU A 62 -3.45 -7.20 -3.23
C LEU A 62 -4.84 -7.45 -3.84
N ASP A 63 -5.15 -6.80 -4.96
CA ASP A 63 -6.42 -6.99 -5.65
C ASP A 63 -6.58 -8.44 -6.16
N TYR A 64 -5.50 -9.03 -6.67
CA TYR A 64 -5.52 -10.43 -7.06
C TYR A 64 -5.88 -11.33 -5.88
N TYR A 65 -5.21 -11.20 -4.75
CA TYR A 65 -5.49 -12.03 -3.58
C TYR A 65 -6.88 -11.76 -2.97
N ILE A 66 -7.34 -10.51 -2.95
CA ILE A 66 -8.72 -10.20 -2.57
C ILE A 66 -9.69 -10.95 -3.49
N GLY A 67 -9.44 -10.95 -4.80
CA GLY A 67 -10.26 -11.65 -5.78
C GLY A 67 -10.30 -13.17 -5.62
N CYS A 68 -9.25 -13.78 -5.06
CA CYS A 68 -9.22 -15.22 -4.78
C CYS A 68 -10.26 -15.65 -3.73
N TRP A 69 -10.64 -14.77 -2.79
CA TRP A 69 -11.51 -15.10 -1.67
C TRP A 69 -12.78 -14.24 -1.56
N CYS A 70 -12.92 -13.26 -2.42
CA CYS A 70 -14.11 -12.44 -2.49
C CYS A 70 -15.03 -12.92 -3.61
N ALA A 71 -16.33 -13.07 -3.34
CA ALA A 71 -17.31 -13.46 -4.35
C ALA A 71 -17.45 -12.44 -5.49
N GLN A 72 -17.13 -11.18 -5.21
CA GLN A 72 -17.13 -10.10 -6.19
C GLN A 72 -15.70 -9.77 -6.62
N LYS A 73 -15.52 -9.44 -7.89
CA LYS A 73 -14.24 -8.91 -8.38
C LYS A 73 -13.88 -7.61 -7.65
N PRO A 74 -12.60 -7.37 -7.30
CA PRO A 74 -12.16 -6.17 -6.57
C PRO A 74 -12.62 -4.85 -7.20
N GLU A 75 -12.69 -4.78 -8.54
CA GLU A 75 -13.12 -3.59 -9.27
C GLU A 75 -14.62 -3.26 -9.06
N ARG A 76 -15.41 -4.26 -8.71
CA ARG A 76 -16.85 -4.12 -8.44
C ARG A 76 -17.17 -3.83 -6.97
N LEU A 77 -16.19 -3.97 -6.09
CA LEU A 77 -16.34 -3.61 -4.70
C LEU A 77 -16.48 -2.08 -4.54
N GLU A 78 -17.29 -1.68 -3.58
CA GLU A 78 -17.34 -0.27 -3.19
C GLU A 78 -15.93 0.24 -2.85
N PRO A 79 -15.50 1.41 -3.37
CA PRO A 79 -14.12 1.89 -3.22
C PRO A 79 -13.60 1.90 -1.77
N VAL A 80 -14.47 2.26 -0.81
CA VAL A 80 -14.10 2.27 0.61
C VAL A 80 -13.81 0.86 1.12
N ILE A 81 -14.60 -0.13 0.73
CA ILE A 81 -14.40 -1.53 1.14
C ILE A 81 -13.14 -2.11 0.51
N ARG A 82 -12.93 -1.85 -0.78
CA ARG A 82 -11.69 -2.24 -1.49
C ARG A 82 -10.45 -1.65 -0.82
N GLY A 83 -10.49 -0.36 -0.47
CA GLY A 83 -9.41 0.32 0.25
C GLY A 83 -9.11 -0.32 1.61
N ILE A 84 -10.14 -0.65 2.39
CA ILE A 84 -10.02 -1.32 3.69
C ILE A 84 -9.39 -2.71 3.53
N LEU A 85 -9.84 -3.50 2.56
CA LEU A 85 -9.28 -4.83 2.28
C LEU A 85 -7.81 -4.75 1.85
N ARG A 86 -7.45 -3.79 1.00
CA ARG A 86 -6.05 -3.53 0.60
C ARG A 86 -5.18 -3.18 1.80
N ILE A 87 -5.63 -2.27 2.67
CA ILE A 87 -4.90 -1.88 3.90
C ILE A 87 -4.75 -3.08 4.83
N GLY A 88 -5.80 -3.86 5.04
CA GLY A 88 -5.75 -5.07 5.88
C GLY A 88 -4.80 -6.11 5.31
N GLY A 89 -4.94 -6.43 4.02
CA GLY A 89 -4.07 -7.38 3.32
C GLY A 89 -2.59 -6.95 3.32
N TYR A 90 -2.32 -5.67 3.08
CA TYR A 90 -0.96 -5.12 3.15
C TYR A 90 -0.32 -5.30 4.54
N GLN A 91 -1.08 -5.01 5.60
CA GLN A 91 -0.58 -5.21 6.97
C GLN A 91 -0.26 -6.68 7.26
N ILE A 92 -1.10 -7.60 6.79
CA ILE A 92 -0.90 -9.03 7.03
C ILE A 92 0.32 -9.57 6.26
N LEU A 93 0.52 -9.13 5.01
CA LEU A 93 1.55 -9.69 4.13
C LEU A 93 2.91 -9.01 4.23
N PHE A 94 2.95 -7.72 4.61
CA PHE A 94 4.17 -6.89 4.48
C PHE A 94 4.56 -6.13 5.76
N MET A 95 3.85 -6.35 6.89
CA MET A 95 4.13 -5.62 8.12
C MET A 95 4.27 -6.54 9.34
N ASP A 96 5.45 -7.12 9.51
CA ASP A 96 5.75 -8.08 10.59
C ASP A 96 5.46 -7.57 12.00
N LYS A 97 5.55 -6.25 12.21
CA LYS A 97 5.29 -5.62 13.52
C LYS A 97 3.81 -5.43 13.83
N VAL A 98 2.91 -5.71 12.88
CA VAL A 98 1.46 -5.60 13.07
C VAL A 98 0.88 -6.99 13.30
N PRO A 99 0.34 -7.29 14.50
CA PRO A 99 -0.31 -8.57 14.73
C PRO A 99 -1.48 -8.77 13.74
N HIS A 100 -1.53 -9.91 13.07
CA HIS A 100 -2.56 -10.21 12.06
C HIS A 100 -3.98 -10.01 12.61
N ARG A 101 -4.22 -10.46 13.86
CA ARG A 101 -5.51 -10.28 14.53
C ARG A 101 -5.88 -8.80 14.67
N ALA A 102 -4.92 -7.94 14.96
CA ALA A 102 -5.15 -6.49 15.07
C ALA A 102 -5.49 -5.88 13.72
N ALA A 103 -4.80 -6.30 12.64
CA ALA A 103 -5.10 -5.86 11.27
C ALA A 103 -6.54 -6.21 10.86
N VAL A 104 -6.98 -7.45 11.14
CA VAL A 104 -8.35 -7.91 10.84
C VAL A 104 -9.38 -7.13 11.66
N ASN A 105 -9.20 -7.03 12.97
CA ASN A 105 -10.15 -6.34 13.86
C ASN A 105 -10.31 -4.87 13.47
N GLU A 106 -9.20 -4.16 13.24
CA GLU A 106 -9.25 -2.77 12.82
C GLU A 106 -9.92 -2.57 11.46
N ALA A 107 -9.70 -3.45 10.50
CA ALA A 107 -10.38 -3.40 9.21
C ALA A 107 -11.90 -3.56 9.36
N VAL A 108 -12.35 -4.47 10.24
CA VAL A 108 -13.78 -4.68 10.54
C VAL A 108 -14.37 -3.45 11.22
N GLU A 109 -13.69 -2.89 12.22
CA GLU A 109 -14.15 -1.69 12.92
C GLU A 109 -14.15 -0.47 11.98
N MET A 110 -13.13 -0.31 11.14
CA MET A 110 -13.09 0.73 10.12
C MET A 110 -14.27 0.61 9.15
N THR A 111 -14.64 -0.61 8.75
CA THR A 111 -15.81 -0.86 7.89
C THR A 111 -17.11 -0.35 8.55
N ARG A 112 -17.27 -0.58 9.86
CA ARG A 112 -18.41 -0.09 10.63
C ARG A 112 -18.39 1.43 10.76
N ARG A 113 -17.25 2.03 11.15
CA ARG A 113 -17.08 3.49 11.26
C ARG A 113 -17.34 4.21 9.94
N ARG A 114 -17.02 3.60 8.81
CA ARG A 114 -17.29 4.13 7.47
C ARG A 114 -18.74 3.92 6.99
N GLY A 115 -19.65 3.51 7.89
CA GLY A 115 -21.07 3.35 7.60
C GLY A 115 -21.41 2.15 6.73
N ARG A 116 -20.58 1.09 6.77
CA ARG A 116 -20.77 -0.13 5.97
C ARG A 116 -20.87 -1.39 6.84
N PRO A 117 -21.69 -1.39 7.92
CA PRO A 117 -21.73 -2.52 8.86
C PRO A 117 -22.11 -3.84 8.20
N LYS A 118 -22.93 -3.82 7.15
CA LYS A 118 -23.31 -5.03 6.39
C LYS A 118 -22.12 -5.70 5.70
N ALA A 119 -21.08 -4.96 5.34
CA ALA A 119 -19.88 -5.49 4.70
C ALA A 119 -18.86 -6.03 5.70
N ALA A 120 -19.02 -5.76 7.01
CA ALA A 120 -18.04 -6.16 8.04
C ALA A 120 -17.80 -7.67 8.09
N GLY A 121 -18.84 -8.49 7.90
CA GLY A 121 -18.72 -9.95 7.83
C GLY A 121 -17.86 -10.42 6.66
N MET A 122 -18.06 -9.85 5.48
CA MET A 122 -17.28 -10.14 4.28
C MET A 122 -15.82 -9.70 4.43
N VAL A 123 -15.57 -8.48 4.94
CA VAL A 123 -14.20 -7.99 5.22
C VAL A 123 -13.48 -8.92 6.17
N ASN A 124 -14.14 -9.34 7.27
CA ASN A 124 -13.57 -10.29 8.21
C ASN A 124 -13.24 -11.64 7.54
N ALA A 125 -14.16 -12.19 6.75
CA ALA A 125 -13.97 -13.47 6.07
C ALA A 125 -12.78 -13.43 5.10
N VAL A 126 -12.70 -12.41 4.24
CA VAL A 126 -11.60 -12.24 3.28
C VAL A 126 -10.26 -12.10 4.01
N LEU A 127 -10.15 -11.21 5.00
CA LEU A 127 -8.89 -10.98 5.71
C LEU A 127 -8.46 -12.18 6.58
N ARG A 128 -9.41 -12.99 7.08
CA ARG A 128 -9.05 -14.26 7.73
C ARG A 128 -8.39 -15.23 6.77
N ARG A 129 -8.82 -15.30 5.50
CA ARG A 129 -8.13 -16.08 4.46
C ARG A 129 -6.71 -15.60 4.22
N PHE A 130 -6.47 -14.27 4.22
CA PHE A 130 -5.10 -13.74 4.19
C PHE A 130 -4.27 -14.26 5.37
N VAL A 131 -4.83 -14.27 6.58
CA VAL A 131 -4.13 -14.79 7.78
C VAL A 131 -3.90 -16.29 7.71
N GLU A 132 -4.87 -17.07 7.25
CA GLU A 132 -4.74 -18.53 7.12
C GLU A 132 -3.66 -18.92 6.11
N HIS A 133 -3.47 -18.11 5.07
CA HIS A 133 -2.58 -18.43 3.95
C HIS A 133 -1.34 -17.51 3.85
N TRP A 134 -1.06 -16.65 4.83
CA TRP A 134 -0.02 -15.63 4.73
C TRP A 134 1.37 -16.16 4.37
N MET A 135 1.71 -17.38 4.78
CA MET A 135 2.97 -18.06 4.41
C MET A 135 2.89 -18.82 3.09
N ASN A 136 1.69 -19.12 2.60
CA ASN A 136 1.47 -19.91 1.40
C ASN A 136 0.26 -19.34 0.62
N MET A 137 0.45 -18.12 0.10
CA MET A 137 -0.57 -17.45 -0.70
C MET A 137 -0.85 -18.20 -2.00
N PRO A 138 -2.06 -18.08 -2.57
CA PRO A 138 -2.38 -18.69 -3.86
C PRO A 138 -1.36 -18.34 -4.94
N ASP A 139 -1.00 -19.33 -5.76
CA ASP A 139 -0.10 -19.13 -6.89
C ASP A 139 -0.63 -18.05 -7.82
N LEU A 140 0.27 -17.24 -8.34
CA LEU A 140 -0.07 -16.28 -9.38
C LEU A 140 -0.37 -17.02 -10.69
N PRO A 141 -1.28 -16.48 -11.54
CA PRO A 141 -1.68 -17.15 -12.77
C PRO A 141 -0.47 -17.43 -13.65
N LYS A 142 -0.43 -18.63 -14.19
CA LYS A 142 0.57 -19.06 -15.20
C LYS A 142 0.22 -18.41 -16.55
N GLY A 143 0.57 -17.16 -16.71
CA GLY A 143 0.42 -16.42 -17.97
C GLY A 143 1.77 -16.19 -18.66
N SER A 144 1.85 -15.18 -19.53
CA SER A 144 3.14 -14.74 -20.06
C SER A 144 4.03 -14.18 -18.94
N THR A 145 5.35 -14.18 -19.17
CA THR A 145 6.33 -13.56 -18.23
C THR A 145 5.91 -12.13 -17.87
N ALA A 146 5.41 -11.36 -18.84
CA ALA A 146 4.94 -10.00 -18.61
C ALA A 146 3.71 -9.94 -17.69
N ASP A 147 2.75 -10.86 -17.81
CA ASP A 147 1.58 -10.90 -16.93
C ASP A 147 1.97 -11.27 -15.50
N TYR A 148 2.83 -12.27 -15.34
CA TYR A 148 3.34 -12.66 -14.04
C TYR A 148 4.09 -11.53 -13.35
N LEU A 149 5.07 -10.92 -14.03
CA LEU A 149 5.88 -9.83 -13.47
C LEU A 149 5.04 -8.58 -13.15
N SER A 150 4.11 -8.23 -14.05
CA SER A 150 3.18 -7.12 -13.85
C SER A 150 2.36 -7.31 -12.56
N LEU A 151 1.80 -8.49 -12.37
CA LEU A 151 0.99 -8.81 -11.20
C LEU A 151 1.85 -8.92 -9.94
N ARG A 152 2.97 -9.64 -10.02
CA ARG A 152 3.88 -9.89 -8.88
C ARG A 152 4.43 -8.62 -8.27
N TYR A 153 4.82 -7.67 -9.12
CA TYR A 153 5.46 -6.42 -8.71
C TYR A 153 4.54 -5.20 -8.81
N SER A 154 3.26 -5.40 -9.18
CA SER A 154 2.25 -4.34 -9.30
C SER A 154 2.61 -3.21 -10.26
N HIS A 155 3.30 -3.53 -11.35
CA HIS A 155 3.65 -2.58 -12.39
C HIS A 155 2.75 -2.71 -13.62
N PRO A 156 2.44 -1.62 -14.33
CA PRO A 156 1.63 -1.69 -15.55
C PRO A 156 2.26 -2.61 -16.61
N LYS A 157 1.45 -3.46 -17.23
CA LYS A 157 1.94 -4.44 -18.22
C LYS A 157 2.73 -3.81 -19.36
N TRP A 158 2.34 -2.62 -19.82
CA TRP A 158 3.06 -1.91 -20.88
C TRP A 158 4.50 -1.58 -20.49
N LEU A 159 4.74 -1.20 -19.21
CA LEU A 159 6.08 -0.92 -18.69
C LEU A 159 6.91 -2.19 -18.64
N VAL A 160 6.32 -3.28 -18.11
CA VAL A 160 6.99 -4.59 -18.04
C VAL A 160 7.38 -5.09 -19.43
N LEU A 161 6.48 -5.00 -20.41
CA LEU A 161 6.78 -5.36 -21.80
C LEU A 161 7.93 -4.53 -22.36
N ARG A 162 7.96 -3.22 -22.09
CA ARG A 162 9.02 -2.34 -22.53
C ARG A 162 10.37 -2.69 -21.91
N LEU A 163 10.39 -3.03 -20.61
CA LEU A 163 11.62 -3.45 -19.94
C LEU A 163 12.11 -4.80 -20.47
N LEU A 164 11.21 -5.77 -20.66
CA LEU A 164 11.55 -7.09 -21.22
C LEU A 164 12.21 -6.97 -22.60
N ASP A 165 11.73 -6.05 -23.43
CA ASP A 165 12.30 -5.76 -24.76
C ASP A 165 13.68 -5.08 -24.67
N LEU A 166 13.88 -4.18 -23.70
CA LEU A 166 15.11 -3.39 -23.59
C LEU A 166 16.25 -4.14 -22.91
N VAL A 167 15.98 -4.85 -21.81
CA VAL A 167 17.01 -5.42 -20.92
C VAL A 167 16.86 -6.92 -20.68
N GLY A 168 15.83 -7.55 -21.19
CA GLY A 168 15.57 -8.99 -21.00
C GLY A 168 14.91 -9.34 -19.68
N PRO A 169 14.59 -10.62 -19.44
CA PRO A 169 13.74 -11.06 -18.33
C PRO A 169 14.40 -10.90 -16.95
N ASP A 170 15.67 -11.27 -16.82
CA ASP A 170 16.36 -11.28 -15.53
C ASP A 170 16.57 -9.85 -15.00
N GLU A 171 17.05 -8.96 -15.84
CA GLU A 171 17.25 -7.54 -15.50
C GLU A 171 15.91 -6.82 -15.26
N THR A 172 14.87 -7.17 -16.03
CA THR A 172 13.53 -6.64 -15.78
C THR A 172 13.03 -7.05 -14.39
N GLN A 173 13.17 -8.31 -14.03
CA GLN A 173 12.75 -8.77 -12.71
C GLN A 173 13.53 -8.09 -11.59
N ALA A 174 14.85 -7.94 -11.74
CA ALA A 174 15.71 -7.25 -10.78
C ALA A 174 15.29 -5.78 -10.63
N PHE A 175 15.03 -5.08 -11.73
CA PHE A 175 14.56 -3.70 -11.72
C PHE A 175 13.22 -3.55 -10.99
N LEU A 176 12.21 -4.35 -11.35
CA LEU A 176 10.88 -4.28 -10.74
C LEU A 176 10.90 -4.62 -9.24
N ARG A 177 11.80 -5.49 -8.82
CA ARG A 177 12.01 -5.80 -7.40
C ARG A 177 12.60 -4.61 -6.66
N LEU A 178 13.66 -4.01 -7.20
CA LEU A 178 14.35 -2.87 -6.59
C LEU A 178 13.47 -1.63 -6.52
N ASP A 179 12.63 -1.38 -7.53
CA ASP A 179 11.70 -0.25 -7.55
C ASP A 179 10.67 -0.31 -6.40
N ASN A 180 10.32 -1.52 -5.98
CA ASN A 180 9.43 -1.74 -4.85
C ASN A 180 10.15 -1.81 -3.48
N ASP A 181 11.46 -1.77 -3.45
CA ASP A 181 12.24 -1.85 -2.22
C ASP A 181 12.41 -0.47 -1.56
N THR A 182 12.90 -0.47 -0.34
CA THR A 182 13.16 0.77 0.40
C THR A 182 14.39 1.45 -0.19
N VAL A 183 14.19 2.56 -0.87
CA VAL A 183 15.30 3.35 -1.42
C VAL A 183 16.00 4.11 -0.28
N PRO A 184 17.34 4.02 -0.17
CA PRO A 184 18.08 4.83 0.79
C PRO A 184 17.95 6.32 0.44
N THR A 185 17.85 7.16 1.46
CA THR A 185 17.83 8.60 1.28
C THR A 185 19.18 9.07 0.70
N CYS A 186 19.16 9.60 -0.51
CA CYS A 186 20.34 10.16 -1.16
C CYS A 186 20.26 11.69 -1.18
N ILE A 187 21.36 12.35 -0.83
CA ILE A 187 21.50 13.80 -0.88
C ILE A 187 22.62 14.13 -1.85
N GLN A 188 22.33 14.95 -2.85
CA GLN A 188 23.35 15.51 -3.72
C GLN A 188 23.90 16.80 -3.11
N VAL A 189 25.16 16.74 -2.72
CA VAL A 189 25.86 17.91 -2.16
C VAL A 189 26.32 18.82 -3.30
N ASN A 190 26.11 20.14 -3.14
CA ASN A 190 26.70 21.12 -4.04
C ASN A 190 28.16 21.42 -3.61
N PRO A 191 29.18 20.91 -4.34
CA PRO A 191 30.57 21.04 -3.94
C PRO A 191 31.11 22.48 -3.95
N LEU A 192 30.38 23.40 -4.61
CA LEU A 192 30.73 24.82 -4.59
C LEU A 192 30.31 25.53 -3.29
N ARG A 193 29.48 24.90 -2.47
CA ARG A 193 28.96 25.50 -1.22
C ARG A 193 29.38 24.77 0.04
N THR A 194 29.56 23.45 -0.01
CA THR A 194 29.86 22.63 1.15
C THR A 194 30.48 21.28 0.74
N THR A 195 30.95 20.52 1.72
CA THR A 195 31.49 19.16 1.51
C THR A 195 30.48 18.10 1.96
N ALA A 196 30.64 16.86 1.48
CA ALA A 196 29.81 15.74 1.86
C ALA A 196 29.90 15.45 3.38
N GLU A 197 31.08 15.59 3.96
CA GLU A 197 31.35 15.40 5.39
C GLU A 197 30.57 16.44 6.23
N ALA A 198 30.59 17.72 5.82
CA ALA A 198 29.88 18.77 6.54
C ALA A 198 28.36 18.57 6.52
N VAL A 199 27.80 18.12 5.39
CA VAL A 199 26.36 17.80 5.27
C VAL A 199 26.00 16.56 6.10
N SER A 200 26.81 15.52 6.04
CA SER A 200 26.60 14.29 6.82
C SER A 200 26.56 14.58 8.32
N TYR A 201 27.48 15.40 8.83
CA TYR A 201 27.53 15.78 10.25
C TYR A 201 26.30 16.57 10.72
N THR A 202 25.71 17.42 9.87
CA THR A 202 24.61 18.31 10.26
C THR A 202 23.21 17.71 10.06
N HIS A 203 23.06 16.68 9.22
CA HIS A 203 21.75 16.17 8.80
C HIS A 203 21.53 14.67 9.00
N LEU A 204 22.55 13.90 9.33
CA LEU A 204 22.47 12.44 9.50
C LEU A 204 22.77 11.96 10.94
N THR A 205 22.99 12.88 11.86
CA THR A 205 22.99 12.65 13.31
C THR A 205 21.68 13.11 13.91
#